data_3840a6bb30d7ec25b3aa0cd4170f13e6
#
_entry.id   3840a6bb30d7ec25b3aa0cd4170f13e6
#
_cell.length_a   1.000
_cell.length_b   1.000
_cell.length_c   1.000
_cell.angle_alpha   90.00
_cell.angle_beta   90.00
_cell.angle_gamma   90.00
#
_symmetry.space_group_name_H-M   'P 1'
#
loop_
_entity.id
_entity.type
_entity.pdbx_description
1 polymer ?
#
loop_
_entity_poly.entity_id
_entity_poly.type
_entity_poly.pdbx_seq_one_letter_code
_entity_poly.pdbx_strand_id
1 'polypeptide(L)'
;MIYMTRCETAYTETPTLIDDVPYPQHAHIIPETFKNAKRGMAYPPHKLIDRVVTEDVLAYVENNPVEGKTGFIFAAGNQGWMGNNGRYDKNPEAELHYKVKLPFIVLTNIYAGRIASMFGVHDHVSTDASACASSLKVLMDVQNLINNFGFDRVIVLGAEDGVNNLILEFFGESGASLQYKDEDKRQPSAFDDINGGFFIGQGAVLA
;
A
#
# COMPACT_ATOMS: atom_id res chain seq x y z
N MET A 1 -7.51 -15.13 22.85
CA MET A 1 -7.04 -15.71 21.57
C MET A 1 -7.58 -14.82 20.48
N ILE A 2 -6.73 -14.42 19.51
CA ILE A 2 -7.11 -13.50 18.44
C ILE A 2 -7.25 -14.33 17.16
N TYR A 3 -8.32 -14.13 16.42
CA TYR A 3 -8.59 -14.82 15.17
C TYR A 3 -8.72 -13.82 14.03
N MET A 4 -8.16 -14.16 12.87
CA MET A 4 -8.49 -13.49 11.62
C MET A 4 -9.80 -14.08 11.08
N THR A 5 -10.81 -13.24 10.91
CA THR A 5 -12.13 -13.68 10.46
C THR A 5 -12.33 -13.55 8.97
N ARG A 6 -11.62 -12.63 8.34
CA ARG A 6 -11.65 -12.39 6.89
C ARG A 6 -10.34 -11.77 6.42
N CYS A 7 -9.91 -12.08 5.21
CA CYS A 7 -8.76 -11.48 4.55
C CYS A 7 -9.02 -11.34 3.05
N GLU A 8 -8.82 -10.12 2.55
CA GLU A 8 -8.87 -9.80 1.12
C GLU A 8 -7.49 -9.33 0.65
N THR A 9 -7.08 -9.75 -0.53
CA THR A 9 -5.76 -9.42 -1.07
C THR A 9 -5.84 -8.95 -2.53
N ALA A 10 -4.98 -8.00 -2.89
CA ALA A 10 -4.74 -7.59 -4.27
C ALA A 10 -3.23 -7.52 -4.52
N TYR A 11 -2.73 -8.39 -5.35
CA TYR A 11 -1.31 -8.46 -5.75
C TYR A 11 -1.18 -9.14 -7.11
N THR A 12 0.02 -9.16 -7.68
CA THR A 12 0.36 -9.98 -8.85
C THR A 12 1.62 -10.80 -8.58
N GLU A 13 1.62 -12.04 -9.03
CA GLU A 13 2.76 -12.97 -8.91
C GLU A 13 3.74 -12.84 -10.08
N THR A 14 3.28 -12.32 -11.23
CA THR A 14 4.10 -12.22 -12.43
C THR A 14 4.78 -10.84 -12.49
N PRO A 15 6.12 -10.79 -12.45
CA PRO A 15 6.83 -9.53 -12.60
C PRO A 15 6.83 -9.05 -14.06
N THR A 16 6.84 -7.72 -14.23
CA THR A 16 6.97 -7.04 -15.52
C THR A 16 8.31 -6.32 -15.57
N LEU A 17 9.02 -6.41 -16.70
CA LEU A 17 10.25 -5.64 -16.91
C LEU A 17 9.91 -4.15 -17.08
N ILE A 18 10.60 -3.31 -16.32
CA ILE A 18 10.62 -1.85 -16.45
C ILE A 18 12.01 -1.48 -16.93
N ASP A 19 12.13 -1.06 -18.18
CA ASP A 19 13.39 -0.76 -18.87
C ASP A 19 13.56 0.71 -19.27
N ASP A 20 12.54 1.54 -19.07
CA ASP A 20 12.54 2.98 -19.32
C ASP A 20 13.03 3.83 -18.12
N VAL A 21 13.78 3.21 -17.22
CA VAL A 21 14.36 3.82 -16.02
C VAL A 21 15.89 3.65 -16.00
N PRO A 22 16.64 4.50 -15.26
CA PRO A 22 18.11 4.41 -15.18
C PRO A 22 18.66 3.06 -14.71
N TYR A 23 17.85 2.35 -13.90
CA TYR A 23 18.17 1.02 -13.36
C TYR A 23 17.08 0.03 -13.76
N PRO A 24 17.17 -0.60 -14.97
CA PRO A 24 16.17 -1.57 -15.42
C PRO A 24 16.00 -2.70 -14.42
N GLN A 25 14.77 -3.03 -14.12
CA GLN A 25 14.42 -4.04 -13.12
C GLN A 25 13.04 -4.65 -13.36
N HIS A 26 12.79 -5.82 -12.80
CA HIS A 26 11.45 -6.38 -12.77
C HIS A 26 10.65 -5.80 -11.61
N ALA A 27 9.36 -5.58 -11.84
CA ALA A 27 8.43 -5.10 -10.83
C ALA A 27 7.10 -5.85 -10.88
N HIS A 28 6.48 -6.06 -9.74
CA HIS A 28 5.15 -6.64 -9.64
C HIS A 28 4.10 -5.53 -9.77
N ILE A 29 3.55 -5.38 -10.97
CA ILE A 29 2.58 -4.33 -11.31
C ILE A 29 1.19 -4.95 -11.47
N ILE A 30 0.19 -4.34 -10.85
CA ILE A 30 -1.20 -4.66 -11.11
C ILE A 30 -1.64 -3.88 -12.36
N PRO A 31 -1.88 -4.53 -13.52
CA PRO A 31 -1.98 -3.87 -14.84
C PRO A 31 -3.04 -2.77 -14.93
N GLU A 32 -4.14 -2.90 -14.18
CA GLU A 32 -5.25 -1.93 -14.24
C GLU A 32 -4.95 -0.64 -13.46
N THR A 33 -3.95 -0.64 -12.58
CA THR A 33 -3.54 0.59 -11.88
C THR A 33 -2.76 1.51 -12.81
N PHE A 34 -2.05 0.95 -13.79
CA PHE A 34 -1.22 1.71 -14.74
C PHE A 34 -2.03 2.34 -15.89
N LYS A 35 -3.06 1.65 -16.42
CA LYS A 35 -3.79 2.07 -17.63
C LYS A 35 -4.70 3.29 -17.45
N ASN A 36 -5.12 3.64 -16.26
CA ASN A 36 -6.13 4.67 -16.01
C ASN A 36 -5.59 6.00 -15.43
N ALA A 37 -4.30 6.23 -15.52
CA ALA A 37 -3.67 7.49 -15.08
C ALA A 37 -4.10 8.74 -15.89
N LYS A 38 -5.06 8.63 -16.81
CA LYS A 38 -5.48 9.70 -17.74
C LYS A 38 -6.41 10.76 -17.17
N ARG A 39 -6.94 10.64 -15.98
CA ARG A 39 -7.78 11.69 -15.34
C ARG A 39 -7.44 11.89 -13.88
N GLY A 40 -6.61 12.81 -13.63
CA GLY A 40 -6.49 13.85 -12.61
C GLY A 40 -6.79 13.60 -11.15
N MET A 41 -7.19 12.43 -10.65
CA MET A 41 -7.46 12.20 -9.22
C MET A 41 -7.41 10.75 -8.75
N ALA A 42 -7.04 9.81 -9.57
CA ALA A 42 -6.88 8.45 -9.11
C ALA A 42 -5.44 8.27 -8.59
N TYR A 43 -5.28 8.35 -7.29
CA TYR A 43 -4.02 7.98 -6.67
C TYR A 43 -3.87 6.46 -6.79
N PRO A 44 -2.70 5.97 -7.20
CA PRO A 44 -2.44 4.55 -7.26
C PRO A 44 -2.87 3.78 -5.99
N PRO A 45 -2.58 4.25 -4.76
CA PRO A 45 -3.05 3.58 -3.56
C PRO A 45 -4.57 3.42 -3.49
N HIS A 46 -5.35 4.38 -3.97
CA HIS A 46 -6.82 4.26 -3.95
C HIS A 46 -7.33 3.09 -4.76
N LYS A 47 -6.74 2.83 -5.93
CA LYS A 47 -7.18 1.71 -6.77
C LYS A 47 -6.85 0.35 -6.19
N LEU A 48 -5.74 0.26 -5.45
CA LEU A 48 -5.41 -0.95 -4.71
C LEU A 48 -6.36 -1.14 -3.54
N ILE A 49 -6.67 -0.07 -2.84
CA ILE A 49 -7.63 -0.07 -1.73
C ILE A 49 -9.02 -0.47 -2.22
N ASP A 50 -9.50 0.10 -3.33
CA ASP A 50 -10.81 -0.23 -3.92
C ASP A 50 -10.94 -1.72 -4.30
N ARG A 51 -9.83 -2.43 -4.47
CA ARG A 51 -9.85 -3.88 -4.75
C ARG A 51 -10.05 -4.74 -3.52
N VAL A 52 -9.73 -4.25 -2.35
CA VAL A 52 -9.87 -4.98 -1.08
C VAL A 52 -10.97 -4.42 -0.21
N VAL A 53 -11.31 -3.13 -0.34
CA VAL A 53 -12.45 -2.49 0.32
C VAL A 53 -13.62 -2.47 -0.66
N THR A 54 -14.25 -3.60 -0.83
CA THR A 54 -15.40 -3.80 -1.74
C THR A 54 -16.73 -3.64 -1.00
N GLU A 55 -17.82 -3.49 -1.76
CA GLU A 55 -19.18 -3.45 -1.18
C GLU A 55 -19.49 -4.71 -0.35
N ASP A 56 -19.03 -5.88 -0.81
CA ASP A 56 -19.19 -7.14 -0.07
C ASP A 56 -18.46 -7.15 1.28
N VAL A 57 -17.29 -6.53 1.33
CA VAL A 57 -16.50 -6.41 2.57
C VAL A 57 -17.16 -5.43 3.52
N LEU A 58 -17.65 -4.29 3.03
CA LEU A 58 -18.38 -3.32 3.83
C LEU A 58 -19.65 -3.94 4.39
N ALA A 59 -20.43 -4.63 3.55
CA ALA A 59 -21.63 -5.35 3.97
C ALA A 59 -21.32 -6.48 4.97
N TYR A 60 -20.18 -7.18 4.82
CA TYR A 60 -19.76 -8.18 5.80
C TYR A 60 -19.54 -7.56 7.18
N VAL A 61 -18.84 -6.43 7.27
CA VAL A 61 -18.58 -5.75 8.55
C VAL A 61 -19.90 -5.24 9.17
N GLU A 62 -20.80 -4.68 8.36
CA GLU A 62 -22.11 -4.19 8.79
C GLU A 62 -23.01 -5.33 9.30
N ASN A 63 -23.04 -6.48 8.60
CA ASN A 63 -23.85 -7.63 8.96
C ASN A 63 -23.28 -8.48 10.10
N ASN A 64 -22.05 -8.21 10.52
CA ASN A 64 -21.38 -8.88 11.64
C ASN A 64 -20.94 -7.82 12.68
N PRO A 65 -21.90 -7.16 13.35
CA PRO A 65 -21.56 -6.16 14.35
C PRO A 65 -20.88 -6.81 15.57
N VAL A 66 -20.05 -6.04 16.25
CA VAL A 66 -19.51 -6.39 17.56
C VAL A 66 -20.14 -5.47 18.62
N GLU A 67 -20.27 -5.97 19.85
CA GLU A 67 -20.89 -5.19 20.93
C GLU A 67 -19.98 -4.08 21.47
N GLY A 68 -18.67 -4.30 21.39
CA GLY A 68 -17.65 -3.37 21.89
C GLY A 68 -17.01 -2.52 20.81
N LYS A 69 -15.78 -2.13 21.07
CA LYS A 69 -15.04 -1.18 20.23
C LYS A 69 -14.50 -1.82 18.96
N THR A 70 -14.55 -1.06 17.87
CA THR A 70 -13.89 -1.40 16.62
C THR A 70 -12.75 -0.41 16.32
N GLY A 71 -11.53 -0.92 16.09
CA GLY A 71 -10.40 -0.13 15.62
C GLY A 71 -10.15 -0.27 14.12
N PHE A 72 -9.45 0.70 13.56
CA PHE A 72 -8.93 0.66 12.19
C PHE A 72 -7.48 1.08 12.18
N ILE A 73 -6.62 0.31 11.51
CA ILE A 73 -5.20 0.63 11.34
C ILE A 73 -4.84 0.55 9.86
N PHE A 74 -4.23 1.60 9.34
CA PHE A 74 -3.69 1.64 7.99
C PHE A 74 -2.16 1.56 8.01
N ALA A 75 -1.60 0.59 7.32
CA ALA A 75 -0.16 0.40 7.17
C ALA A 75 0.30 0.69 5.74
N ALA A 76 1.32 1.53 5.60
CA ALA A 76 1.95 1.83 4.31
C ALA A 76 3.44 2.15 4.50
N GLY A 77 4.31 1.39 3.89
CA GLY A 77 5.77 1.54 4.05
C GLY A 77 6.31 2.84 3.47
N ASN A 78 5.85 3.24 2.30
CA ASN A 78 6.36 4.40 1.57
C ASN A 78 5.47 5.64 1.68
N GLN A 79 4.42 5.63 2.47
CA GLN A 79 3.46 6.72 2.55
C GLN A 79 3.01 7.21 1.15
N GLY A 80 1.75 7.35 0.86
CA GLY A 80 1.16 7.54 -0.47
C GLY A 80 1.70 8.67 -1.36
N TRP A 81 2.71 9.44 -0.94
CA TRP A 81 3.25 10.55 -1.73
C TRP A 81 4.28 10.14 -2.78
N MET A 82 4.95 9.02 -2.59
CA MET A 82 5.98 8.57 -3.53
C MET A 82 5.41 8.09 -4.86
N GLY A 83 4.15 7.60 -4.90
CA GLY A 83 3.47 7.21 -6.13
C GLY A 83 3.13 8.32 -7.11
N ASN A 84 3.39 9.57 -6.76
CA ASN A 84 2.93 10.73 -7.54
C ASN A 84 4.02 11.47 -8.34
N ASN A 85 5.28 11.10 -8.22
CA ASN A 85 6.40 11.88 -8.77
C ASN A 85 6.50 11.93 -10.31
N GLY A 86 5.82 11.06 -11.05
CA GLY A 86 5.83 11.11 -12.52
C GLY A 86 4.88 12.14 -13.15
N ARG A 87 4.14 12.92 -12.35
CA ARG A 87 3.09 13.83 -12.86
C ARG A 87 3.43 15.31 -12.82
N TYR A 88 4.52 15.70 -12.14
CA TYR A 88 4.90 17.10 -12.00
C TYR A 88 5.37 17.76 -13.31
N ASP A 89 5.88 16.97 -14.25
CA ASP A 89 6.65 17.52 -15.37
C ASP A 89 5.82 17.95 -16.57
N LYS A 90 4.50 17.78 -16.60
CA LYS A 90 3.74 17.88 -17.86
C LYS A 90 2.68 18.96 -17.94
N ASN A 91 2.27 19.63 -16.86
CA ASN A 91 1.26 20.70 -16.93
C ASN A 91 1.33 21.68 -15.73
N PRO A 92 1.77 22.94 -15.92
CA PRO A 92 1.87 23.95 -14.86
C PRO A 92 0.52 24.33 -14.19
N GLU A 93 -0.60 24.26 -14.90
CA GLU A 93 -1.92 24.55 -14.32
C GLU A 93 -2.40 23.40 -13.41
N ALA A 94 -2.11 22.17 -13.82
CA ALA A 94 -2.34 21.00 -12.97
C ALA A 94 -1.45 21.02 -11.72
N GLU A 95 -0.27 21.63 -11.80
CA GLU A 95 0.68 21.76 -10.71
C GLU A 95 0.13 22.59 -9.54
N LEU A 96 -0.49 23.73 -9.80
CA LEU A 96 -1.05 24.58 -8.73
C LEU A 96 -2.22 23.87 -8.02
N HIS A 97 -3.12 23.26 -8.79
CA HIS A 97 -4.24 22.51 -8.25
C HIS A 97 -3.79 21.29 -7.44
N TYR A 98 -2.71 20.67 -7.87
CA TYR A 98 -2.06 19.58 -7.16
C TYR A 98 -1.38 20.04 -5.87
N LYS A 99 -0.63 21.15 -5.89
CA LYS A 99 0.04 21.70 -4.71
C LYS A 99 -0.92 22.00 -3.57
N VAL A 100 -2.12 22.51 -3.87
CA VAL A 100 -3.15 22.76 -2.87
C VAL A 100 -3.70 21.46 -2.25
N LYS A 101 -3.76 20.38 -3.04
CA LYS A 101 -4.25 19.07 -2.58
C LYS A 101 -3.17 18.17 -2.01
N LEU A 102 -1.90 18.48 -2.24
CA LEU A 102 -0.78 17.65 -1.86
C LEU A 102 -0.78 17.23 -0.38
N PRO A 103 -1.02 18.13 0.59
CA PRO A 103 -1.07 17.72 2.00
C PRO A 103 -2.12 16.63 2.27
N PHE A 104 -3.27 16.70 1.59
CA PHE A 104 -4.36 15.73 1.74
C PHE A 104 -4.07 14.38 1.07
N ILE A 105 -3.08 14.34 0.21
CA ILE A 105 -2.69 13.17 -0.56
C ILE A 105 -1.52 12.44 0.10
N VAL A 106 -0.63 13.22 0.70
CA VAL A 106 0.62 12.73 1.28
C VAL A 106 0.41 12.14 2.67
N LEU A 107 -0.56 12.66 3.41
CA LEU A 107 -0.79 12.23 4.78
C LEU A 107 -1.61 10.93 4.83
N THR A 108 -0.96 9.85 5.19
CA THR A 108 -1.57 8.51 5.33
C THR A 108 -2.76 8.48 6.29
N ASN A 109 -2.74 9.29 7.34
CA ASN A 109 -3.83 9.39 8.29
C ASN A 109 -5.15 9.93 7.68
N ILE A 110 -5.09 10.72 6.62
CA ILE A 110 -6.30 11.17 5.90
C ILE A 110 -6.96 9.99 5.19
N TYR A 111 -6.17 9.10 4.58
CA TYR A 111 -6.70 7.87 4.00
C TYR A 111 -7.29 6.97 5.06
N ALA A 112 -6.57 6.78 6.16
CA ALA A 112 -7.05 5.97 7.27
C ALA A 112 -8.40 6.46 7.80
N GLY A 113 -8.54 7.77 8.05
CA GLY A 113 -9.79 8.37 8.52
C GLY A 113 -10.95 8.20 7.53
N ARG A 114 -10.69 8.39 6.23
CA ARG A 114 -11.71 8.22 5.19
C ARG A 114 -12.18 6.78 5.07
N ILE A 115 -11.25 5.82 5.07
CA ILE A 115 -11.59 4.40 4.94
C ILE A 115 -12.26 3.90 6.21
N ALA A 116 -11.76 4.28 7.39
CA ALA A 116 -12.41 3.97 8.66
C ALA A 116 -13.87 4.43 8.70
N SER A 117 -14.15 5.62 8.16
CA SER A 117 -15.52 6.15 8.05
C SER A 117 -16.42 5.29 7.13
N MET A 118 -15.88 4.67 6.07
CA MET A 118 -16.63 3.75 5.22
C MET A 118 -17.08 2.49 5.99
N PHE A 119 -16.27 2.06 6.95
CA PHE A 119 -16.59 0.94 7.86
C PHE A 119 -17.39 1.36 9.10
N GLY A 120 -17.72 2.65 9.24
CA GLY A 120 -18.39 3.18 10.44
C GLY A 120 -17.51 3.12 11.70
N VAL A 121 -16.19 3.05 11.55
CA VAL A 121 -15.24 2.97 12.67
C VAL A 121 -14.89 4.36 13.18
N HIS A 122 -15.11 4.58 14.49
CA HIS A 122 -14.86 5.86 15.18
C HIS A 122 -14.10 5.73 16.49
N ASP A 123 -13.94 4.52 17.05
CA ASP A 123 -13.34 4.32 18.38
C ASP A 123 -11.82 4.48 18.36
N HIS A 124 -11.18 4.01 17.29
CA HIS A 124 -9.74 4.13 17.10
C HIS A 124 -9.39 4.11 15.62
N VAL A 125 -8.62 5.09 15.18
CA VAL A 125 -8.08 5.16 13.82
C VAL A 125 -6.61 5.54 13.91
N SER A 126 -5.73 4.70 13.39
CA SER A 126 -4.29 4.98 13.37
C SER A 126 -3.64 4.61 12.05
N THR A 127 -2.42 5.06 11.88
CA THR A 127 -1.55 4.73 10.74
C THR A 127 -0.20 4.27 11.22
N ASP A 128 0.39 3.31 10.53
CA ASP A 128 1.78 2.92 10.71
C ASP A 128 2.56 3.07 9.41
N ALA A 129 3.75 3.65 9.52
CA ALA A 129 4.67 3.87 8.42
C ALA A 129 6.10 3.51 8.85
N SER A 130 6.26 2.33 9.42
CA SER A 130 7.55 1.79 9.89
C SER A 130 8.32 1.08 8.76
N ALA A 131 8.20 1.57 7.52
CA ALA A 131 8.81 0.99 6.32
C ALA A 131 8.51 -0.52 6.20
N CYS A 132 9.50 -1.35 5.93
CA CYS A 132 9.34 -2.80 5.75
C CYS A 132 8.79 -3.52 7.02
N ALA A 133 8.84 -2.89 8.18
CA ALA A 133 8.34 -3.44 9.43
C ALA A 133 6.88 -3.06 9.74
N SER A 134 6.21 -2.27 8.89
CA SER A 134 4.85 -1.75 9.16
C SER A 134 3.85 -2.86 9.46
N SER A 135 3.85 -3.94 8.69
CA SER A 135 2.92 -5.05 8.90
C SER A 135 3.11 -5.73 10.26
N LEU A 136 4.36 -5.98 10.66
CA LEU A 136 4.66 -6.59 11.96
C LEU A 136 4.26 -5.66 13.11
N LYS A 137 4.56 -4.37 12.97
CA LYS A 137 4.19 -3.36 13.96
C LYS A 137 2.67 -3.29 14.14
N VAL A 138 1.91 -3.29 13.05
CA VAL A 138 0.44 -3.29 13.10
C VAL A 138 -0.11 -4.52 13.79
N LEU A 139 0.44 -5.72 13.55
CA LEU A 139 0.01 -6.93 14.27
C LEU A 139 0.23 -6.81 15.78
N MET A 140 1.33 -6.20 16.22
CA MET A 140 1.58 -5.90 17.63
C MET A 140 0.56 -4.90 18.20
N ASP A 141 0.21 -3.86 17.43
CA ASP A 141 -0.78 -2.87 17.84
C ASP A 141 -2.19 -3.48 17.92
N VAL A 142 -2.58 -4.34 16.98
CA VAL A 142 -3.83 -5.13 17.04
C VAL A 142 -3.89 -5.94 18.31
N GLN A 143 -2.83 -6.68 18.62
CA GLN A 143 -2.75 -7.49 19.84
C GLN A 143 -2.92 -6.62 21.10
N ASN A 144 -2.29 -5.46 21.11
CA ASN A 144 -2.36 -4.52 22.22
C ASN A 144 -3.77 -3.91 22.38
N LEU A 145 -4.41 -3.49 21.29
CA LEU A 145 -5.76 -2.96 21.29
C LEU A 145 -6.78 -3.98 21.84
N ILE A 146 -6.70 -5.22 21.39
CA ILE A 146 -7.60 -6.28 21.82
C ILE A 146 -7.33 -6.69 23.28
N ASN A 147 -6.08 -6.97 23.63
CA ASN A 147 -5.76 -7.54 24.93
C ASN A 147 -5.79 -6.52 26.07
N ASN A 148 -5.41 -5.25 25.81
CA ASN A 148 -5.17 -4.27 26.85
C ASN A 148 -6.16 -3.09 26.82
N PHE A 149 -6.79 -2.80 25.67
CA PHE A 149 -7.69 -1.64 25.54
C PHE A 149 -9.15 -2.02 25.30
N GLY A 150 -9.47 -3.33 25.29
CA GLY A 150 -10.84 -3.83 25.22
C GLY A 150 -11.51 -3.61 23.87
N PHE A 151 -10.76 -3.75 22.76
CA PHE A 151 -11.32 -3.79 21.43
C PHE A 151 -11.79 -5.20 21.09
N ASP A 152 -12.98 -5.32 20.54
CA ASP A 152 -13.53 -6.60 20.09
C ASP A 152 -13.15 -6.92 18.65
N ARG A 153 -12.90 -5.88 17.85
CA ARG A 153 -12.47 -6.01 16.47
C ARG A 153 -11.45 -4.92 16.10
N VAL A 154 -10.48 -5.27 15.29
CA VAL A 154 -9.58 -4.33 14.63
C VAL A 154 -9.51 -4.67 13.14
N ILE A 155 -9.86 -3.71 12.29
CA ILE A 155 -9.73 -3.80 10.83
C ILE A 155 -8.34 -3.28 10.47
N VAL A 156 -7.58 -4.07 9.73
CA VAL A 156 -6.25 -3.71 9.27
C VAL A 156 -6.24 -3.60 7.75
N LEU A 157 -5.77 -2.48 7.24
CA LEU A 157 -5.52 -2.28 5.82
C LEU A 157 -4.04 -2.01 5.60
N GLY A 158 -3.37 -2.86 4.83
CA GLY A 158 -2.07 -2.59 4.25
C GLY A 158 -2.21 -2.26 2.77
N ALA A 159 -1.60 -1.20 2.29
CA ALA A 159 -1.56 -0.91 0.86
C ALA A 159 -0.24 -0.19 0.51
N GLU A 160 0.42 -0.68 -0.54
CA GLU A 160 1.67 -0.14 -1.03
C GLU A 160 1.67 -0.03 -2.55
N ASP A 161 2.06 1.13 -3.06
CA ASP A 161 2.30 1.37 -4.47
C ASP A 161 3.74 1.87 -4.66
N GLY A 162 4.66 0.92 -4.64
CA GLY A 162 6.09 1.19 -4.80
C GLY A 162 6.56 1.34 -6.25
N VAL A 163 5.70 1.07 -7.24
CA VAL A 163 6.13 1.05 -8.65
C VAL A 163 5.97 2.43 -9.27
N ASN A 164 6.96 3.28 -9.04
CA ASN A 164 7.12 4.58 -9.68
C ASN A 164 8.60 4.89 -9.88
N ASN A 165 8.91 5.82 -10.80
CA ASN A 165 10.28 6.09 -11.22
C ASN A 165 11.21 6.46 -10.06
N LEU A 166 10.75 7.24 -9.08
CA LEU A 166 11.58 7.65 -7.95
C LEU A 166 11.95 6.45 -7.07
N ILE A 167 11.00 5.59 -6.76
CA ILE A 167 11.22 4.40 -5.93
C ILE A 167 12.11 3.39 -6.66
N LEU A 168 11.84 3.17 -7.96
CA LEU A 168 12.66 2.29 -8.80
C LEU A 168 14.11 2.79 -8.88
N GLU A 169 14.31 4.08 -9.11
CA GLU A 169 15.62 4.72 -9.14
C GLU A 169 16.32 4.63 -7.79
N PHE A 170 15.64 4.99 -6.70
CA PHE A 170 16.20 4.95 -5.35
C PHE A 170 16.67 3.54 -4.95
N PHE A 171 15.83 2.53 -5.12
CA PHE A 171 16.19 1.16 -4.77
C PHE A 171 17.19 0.55 -5.77
N GLY A 172 17.14 0.97 -7.04
CA GLY A 172 18.12 0.60 -8.06
C GLY A 172 19.51 1.16 -7.73
N GLU A 173 19.62 2.45 -7.42
CA GLU A 173 20.87 3.12 -7.07
C GLU A 173 21.46 2.58 -5.76
N SER A 174 20.64 2.32 -4.77
CA SER A 174 21.08 1.72 -3.49
C SER A 174 21.54 0.27 -3.61
N GLY A 175 21.28 -0.39 -4.74
CA GLY A 175 21.56 -1.81 -4.94
C GLY A 175 20.63 -2.76 -4.17
N ALA A 176 19.54 -2.26 -3.60
CA ALA A 176 18.60 -3.07 -2.83
C ALA A 176 17.63 -3.85 -3.74
N SER A 177 17.20 -3.28 -4.87
CA SER A 177 16.42 -4.00 -5.86
C SER A 177 17.32 -4.81 -6.80
N LEU A 178 16.81 -5.94 -7.26
CA LEU A 178 17.48 -6.79 -8.23
C LEU A 178 17.40 -6.12 -9.62
N GLN A 179 18.52 -5.55 -10.07
CA GLN A 179 18.61 -4.91 -11.37
C GLN A 179 18.60 -5.97 -12.48
N TYR A 180 17.89 -5.67 -13.56
CA TYR A 180 17.86 -6.51 -14.74
C TYR A 180 19.18 -6.36 -15.54
N LYS A 181 19.77 -7.51 -15.89
CA LYS A 181 20.84 -7.63 -16.88
C LYS A 181 20.41 -8.68 -17.89
N ASP A 182 20.61 -8.44 -19.18
CA ASP A 182 20.09 -9.28 -20.28
C ASP A 182 20.37 -10.78 -20.13
N GLU A 183 21.48 -11.15 -19.51
CA GLU A 183 21.87 -12.55 -19.28
C GLU A 183 21.44 -13.08 -17.92
N ASP A 184 20.77 -12.26 -17.11
CA ASP A 184 20.52 -12.54 -15.70
C ASP A 184 19.14 -13.20 -15.51
N LYS A 185 19.13 -14.46 -15.12
CA LYS A 185 17.92 -15.22 -14.79
C LYS A 185 17.65 -15.28 -13.29
N ARG A 186 18.35 -14.46 -12.49
CA ARG A 186 18.18 -14.46 -11.05
C ARG A 186 16.76 -14.07 -10.66
N GLN A 187 16.25 -14.73 -9.65
CA GLN A 187 14.99 -14.42 -9.00
C GLN A 187 15.29 -13.99 -7.56
N PRO A 188 14.56 -13.02 -7.00
CA PRO A 188 14.69 -12.70 -5.59
C PRO A 188 14.43 -13.94 -4.75
N SER A 189 15.36 -14.25 -3.86
CA SER A 189 15.23 -15.37 -2.94
C SER A 189 15.67 -14.94 -1.55
N ALA A 190 14.77 -15.04 -0.59
CA ALA A 190 15.08 -14.73 0.79
C ALA A 190 16.10 -15.76 1.33
N PHE A 191 17.11 -15.26 2.04
CA PHE A 191 18.16 -16.08 2.64
C PHE A 191 19.06 -16.85 1.66
N ASP A 192 19.14 -16.38 0.43
CA ASP A 192 20.03 -16.94 -0.60
C ASP A 192 21.28 -16.07 -0.72
N ASP A 193 22.45 -16.68 -0.68
CA ASP A 193 23.75 -15.99 -0.77
C ASP A 193 24.06 -15.48 -2.20
N ILE A 194 23.38 -16.03 -3.22
CA ILE A 194 23.64 -15.75 -4.63
C ILE A 194 22.67 -14.74 -5.22
N ASN A 195 21.39 -14.82 -4.83
CA ASN A 195 20.29 -14.03 -5.39
C ASN A 195 19.86 -12.91 -4.44
N GLY A 196 20.75 -11.97 -4.17
CA GLY A 196 20.44 -10.80 -3.34
C GLY A 196 19.49 -9.82 -4.03
N GLY A 197 18.76 -9.06 -3.22
CA GLY A 197 17.82 -8.03 -3.67
C GLY A 197 16.36 -8.49 -3.71
N PHE A 198 15.48 -7.58 -4.13
CA PHE A 198 14.04 -7.82 -4.24
C PHE A 198 13.46 -7.17 -5.48
N PHE A 199 12.27 -7.56 -5.89
CA PHE A 199 11.48 -6.84 -6.87
C PHE A 199 10.54 -5.85 -6.16
N ILE A 200 10.43 -4.65 -6.73
CA ILE A 200 9.44 -3.66 -6.29
C ILE A 200 8.04 -4.16 -6.69
N GLY A 201 7.06 -3.90 -5.84
CA GLY A 201 5.70 -4.37 -6.09
C GLY A 201 4.63 -3.37 -5.68
N GLN A 202 3.42 -3.69 -6.12
CA GLN A 202 2.17 -3.08 -5.69
C GLN A 202 1.33 -4.13 -5.00
N GLY A 203 0.61 -3.77 -3.96
CA GLY A 203 -0.29 -4.69 -3.30
C GLY A 203 -1.16 -4.02 -2.25
N ALA A 204 -2.26 -4.68 -1.92
CA ALA A 204 -3.10 -4.32 -0.79
C ALA A 204 -3.60 -5.58 -0.09
N VAL A 205 -3.79 -5.48 1.21
CA VAL A 205 -4.39 -6.51 2.06
C VAL A 205 -5.31 -5.86 3.08
N LEU A 206 -6.49 -6.42 3.25
CA LEU A 206 -7.45 -6.08 4.30
C LEU A 206 -7.72 -7.31 5.16
N ALA A 207 -7.64 -7.17 6.47
CA ALA A 207 -7.88 -8.23 7.44
C ALA A 207 -8.68 -7.74 8.65
#